data_a853d3188910328f452b663faa88a0ff
#
_entry.id   a853d3188910328f452b663faa88a0ff
#
_cell.length_a   1.000
_cell.length_b   1.000
_cell.length_c   1.000
_cell.angle_alpha   90.00
_cell.angle_beta   90.00
_cell.angle_gamma   90.00
#
_symmetry.space_group_name_H-M   'P 1'
#
loop_
_entity.id
_entity.type
_entity.pdbx_description
1 polymer ?
#
loop_
_entity_poly.entity_id
_entity_poly.type
_entity_poly.pdbx_seq_one_letter_code
_entity_poly.pdbx_strand_id
1 'polypeptide(L)'
;MRGIARYVLVAALACGAAWIFAVPATAAAAPCSAAASSSGEWPVYGHDLANTRSQPLERALGPAQAGSLSPAWVFSTASVGDASAFQSTPVVDRGCVFLGSTNAVVYALNAANGKLVWHRQLPLTSAGFGGGIVGAPVVSGGRVFVLVDEANAPYVAALDRTNGALLWKSAPIAAGDGIYTNASPVLANGFVVAGNSPAEGDPTSTGGFALLDATTGAIQKVTPTIPPADQAKGFAGGGLWSTPAYDPSTKYLYWGAGNPSSKQQQHPNTDAILKIDLSRSRSTFGEIVAAYPGNVDQYTDTLKTLSGTPVCAASDNPSVPYPLDDPACGQLDLDFGASANLFTDSHGTELVGDLQKSGVYHAANADTMKPAWSQIVGVSCAACNAASTALDGHSIEGVGTPGGALFSLARDDGSPNWLSPIADGAHYQSVSTADGVVYTVDGNGFLDVIDAASGNTITRRPMSEDTGTPTQGTTSDGVSIAEHLVFASASDVPTATGTAVAGLIVAYRAG
;
A
#
# COMPACT_ATOMS: atom_id res chain seq x y z
N MET A 1 -76.49 -48.40 -67.71
CA MET A 1 -76.12 -49.22 -66.53
C MET A 1 -74.94 -48.53 -65.88
N ARG A 2 -74.98 -48.43 -64.58
CA ARG A 2 -74.35 -47.43 -63.73
C ARG A 2 -72.81 -47.57 -63.68
N GLY A 3 -72.01 -46.52 -63.97
CA GLY A 3 -70.57 -46.40 -63.75
C GLY A 3 -70.29 -45.71 -62.43
N ILE A 4 -69.42 -46.31 -61.65
CA ILE A 4 -68.97 -45.82 -60.34
C ILE A 4 -67.67 -45.00 -60.52
N ALA A 5 -67.76 -43.70 -60.22
CA ALA A 5 -66.57 -42.85 -60.16
C ALA A 5 -65.81 -43.07 -58.84
N ARG A 6 -64.54 -43.35 -58.91
CA ARG A 6 -63.65 -43.38 -57.75
C ARG A 6 -62.94 -42.01 -57.61
N TYR A 7 -63.13 -41.35 -56.46
CA TYR A 7 -62.37 -40.20 -56.06
C TYR A 7 -61.09 -40.66 -55.36
N VAL A 8 -59.96 -40.18 -55.87
CA VAL A 8 -58.63 -40.32 -55.20
C VAL A 8 -58.41 -39.05 -54.40
N LEU A 9 -58.30 -39.23 -53.09
CA LEU A 9 -57.97 -38.14 -52.13
C LEU A 9 -56.44 -38.07 -52.08
N VAL A 10 -55.85 -36.93 -52.54
CA VAL A 10 -54.43 -36.66 -52.34
C VAL A 10 -54.27 -35.84 -51.07
N ALA A 11 -53.68 -36.46 -50.06
CA ALA A 11 -53.34 -35.78 -48.82
C ALA A 11 -51.97 -35.11 -48.99
N ALA A 12 -51.92 -33.77 -48.97
CA ALA A 12 -50.69 -33.01 -48.96
C ALA A 12 -50.13 -32.91 -47.51
N LEU A 13 -49.00 -33.58 -47.24
CA LEU A 13 -48.24 -33.40 -46.02
C LEU A 13 -47.44 -32.07 -46.15
N ALA A 14 -47.86 -31.04 -45.37
CA ALA A 14 -47.07 -29.84 -45.17
C ALA A 14 -45.98 -30.11 -44.06
N CYS A 15 -44.72 -30.32 -44.48
CA CYS A 15 -43.57 -30.32 -43.58
C CYS A 15 -43.27 -28.89 -43.16
N GLY A 16 -43.73 -28.46 -41.96
CA GLY A 16 -43.32 -27.23 -41.34
C GLY A 16 -41.90 -27.36 -40.80
N ALA A 17 -40.92 -26.77 -41.48
CA ALA A 17 -39.56 -26.62 -40.94
C ALA A 17 -39.56 -25.56 -39.84
N ALA A 18 -39.52 -26.01 -38.58
CA ALA A 18 -39.29 -25.10 -37.43
C ALA A 18 -37.80 -24.66 -37.45
N TRP A 19 -37.58 -23.41 -37.80
CA TRP A 19 -36.28 -22.76 -37.64
C TRP A 19 -36.05 -22.51 -36.15
N ILE A 20 -35.24 -23.35 -35.50
CA ILE A 20 -34.74 -23.07 -34.14
C ILE A 20 -33.64 -22.03 -34.31
N PHE A 21 -33.93 -20.79 -34.03
CA PHE A 21 -32.93 -19.75 -33.84
C PHE A 21 -32.14 -20.09 -32.56
N ALA A 22 -30.97 -20.65 -32.73
CA ALA A 22 -30.02 -20.77 -31.63
C ALA A 22 -29.60 -19.33 -31.22
N VAL A 23 -30.11 -18.83 -30.10
CA VAL A 23 -29.59 -17.63 -29.48
C VAL A 23 -28.14 -17.94 -29.13
N PRO A 24 -27.17 -17.17 -29.66
CA PRO A 24 -25.77 -17.40 -29.30
C PRO A 24 -25.66 -17.25 -27.77
N ALA A 25 -25.21 -18.28 -27.10
CA ALA A 25 -24.85 -18.19 -25.69
C ALA A 25 -23.78 -17.10 -25.59
N THR A 26 -24.10 -15.98 -24.97
CA THR A 26 -23.09 -14.98 -24.63
C THR A 26 -22.06 -15.70 -23.78
N ALA A 27 -20.83 -15.82 -24.29
CA ALA A 27 -19.74 -16.38 -23.50
C ALA A 27 -19.66 -15.56 -22.19
N ALA A 28 -19.66 -16.26 -21.05
CA ALA A 28 -19.48 -15.60 -19.77
C ALA A 28 -18.18 -14.79 -19.83
N ALA A 29 -18.23 -13.54 -19.39
CA ALA A 29 -17.04 -12.69 -19.35
C ALA A 29 -15.95 -13.41 -18.53
N ALA A 30 -14.72 -13.30 -18.96
CA ALA A 30 -13.59 -13.86 -18.21
C ALA A 30 -13.58 -13.27 -16.79
N PRO A 31 -13.20 -14.03 -15.78
CA PRO A 31 -13.05 -13.50 -14.43
C PRO A 31 -12.12 -12.27 -14.41
N CYS A 32 -12.32 -11.35 -13.49
CA CYS A 32 -11.50 -10.14 -13.32
C CYS A 32 -11.33 -9.31 -14.62
N SER A 33 -12.38 -9.26 -15.44
CA SER A 33 -12.39 -8.51 -16.71
C SER A 33 -13.66 -7.69 -16.91
N ALA A 34 -14.36 -7.36 -15.82
CA ALA A 34 -15.52 -6.48 -15.84
C ALA A 34 -15.17 -5.10 -16.45
N ALA A 35 -16.19 -4.34 -16.84
CA ALA A 35 -15.98 -2.92 -17.12
C ALA A 35 -15.51 -2.20 -15.86
N ALA A 36 -14.73 -1.14 -16.01
CA ALA A 36 -14.35 -0.32 -14.86
C ALA A 36 -15.60 0.23 -14.17
N SER A 37 -15.58 0.24 -12.85
CA SER A 37 -16.67 0.76 -12.03
C SER A 37 -16.84 2.26 -12.20
N SER A 38 -18.08 2.74 -12.24
CA SER A 38 -18.36 4.19 -12.25
C SER A 38 -18.03 4.86 -10.92
N SER A 39 -17.96 4.11 -9.82
CA SER A 39 -17.52 4.59 -8.51
C SER A 39 -16.01 4.44 -8.28
N GLY A 40 -15.28 4.06 -9.32
CA GLY A 40 -13.82 3.95 -9.31
C GLY A 40 -13.30 2.56 -8.98
N GLU A 41 -12.04 2.40 -9.27
CA GLU A 41 -11.18 1.25 -8.99
C GLU A 41 -10.12 1.67 -7.98
N TRP A 42 -9.37 0.70 -7.42
CA TRP A 42 -8.22 0.94 -6.54
C TRP A 42 -7.03 0.08 -7.00
N PRO A 43 -6.40 0.41 -8.14
CA PRO A 43 -5.50 -0.52 -8.86
C PRO A 43 -4.09 -0.64 -8.28
N VAL A 44 -3.73 0.20 -7.31
CA VAL A 44 -2.40 0.26 -6.68
C VAL A 44 -2.54 0.61 -5.20
N TYR A 45 -1.47 0.43 -4.43
CA TYR A 45 -1.40 0.73 -2.99
C TYR A 45 -2.05 2.08 -2.60
N GLY A 46 -1.63 3.16 -3.25
CA GLY A 46 -2.05 4.53 -2.96
C GLY A 46 -3.27 4.99 -3.73
N HIS A 47 -4.09 4.11 -4.32
CA HIS A 47 -5.18 4.40 -5.24
C HIS A 47 -4.69 4.85 -6.63
N ASP A 48 -3.75 5.76 -6.69
CA ASP A 48 -3.14 6.32 -7.90
C ASP A 48 -1.61 6.49 -7.75
N LEU A 49 -0.98 7.00 -8.80
CA LEU A 49 0.47 7.18 -8.83
C LEU A 49 0.96 8.32 -7.94
N ALA A 50 0.10 9.24 -7.54
CA ALA A 50 0.41 10.31 -6.59
C ALA A 50 0.28 9.86 -5.13
N ASN A 51 -0.13 8.61 -4.89
CA ASN A 51 -0.45 8.06 -3.57
C ASN A 51 -1.49 8.90 -2.82
N THR A 52 -2.53 9.36 -3.53
CA THR A 52 -3.56 10.19 -2.89
C THR A 52 -4.36 9.44 -1.83
N ARG A 53 -4.45 8.11 -1.91
CA ARG A 53 -5.29 7.27 -1.06
C ARG A 53 -6.73 7.79 -0.93
N SER A 54 -7.22 8.41 -1.98
CA SER A 54 -8.54 9.03 -2.07
C SER A 54 -9.30 8.48 -3.26
N GLN A 55 -10.56 8.09 -3.05
CA GLN A 55 -11.44 7.65 -4.13
C GLN A 55 -12.37 8.79 -4.57
N PRO A 56 -11.97 9.58 -5.57
CA PRO A 56 -12.72 10.77 -5.96
C PRO A 56 -14.02 10.49 -6.72
N LEU A 57 -14.23 9.24 -7.16
CA LEU A 57 -15.43 8.85 -7.91
C LEU A 57 -16.54 8.26 -7.01
N GLU A 58 -16.23 7.90 -5.77
CA GLU A 58 -17.23 7.41 -4.84
C GLU A 58 -18.16 8.56 -4.40
N ARG A 59 -19.48 8.32 -4.39
CA ARG A 59 -20.51 9.29 -4.03
C ARG A 59 -21.66 8.68 -3.23
N ALA A 60 -21.54 7.41 -2.86
CA ALA A 60 -22.59 6.69 -2.14
C ALA A 60 -22.18 6.29 -0.72
N LEU A 61 -20.97 6.68 -0.29
CA LEU A 61 -20.41 6.34 1.01
C LEU A 61 -20.11 7.58 1.86
N GLY A 62 -20.90 8.65 1.67
CA GLY A 62 -20.76 9.87 2.49
C GLY A 62 -21.09 9.65 3.96
N PRO A 63 -20.87 10.66 4.84
CA PRO A 63 -20.94 10.50 6.30
C PRO A 63 -22.23 9.84 6.80
N ALA A 64 -23.38 10.16 6.19
CA ALA A 64 -24.66 9.57 6.59
C ALA A 64 -24.77 8.08 6.27
N GLN A 65 -24.24 7.64 5.12
CA GLN A 65 -24.26 6.25 4.67
C GLN A 65 -23.17 5.42 5.37
N ALA A 66 -22.02 6.02 5.61
CA ALA A 66 -20.89 5.37 6.28
C ALA A 66 -21.20 4.95 7.72
N GLY A 67 -22.16 5.61 8.37
CA GLY A 67 -22.68 5.20 9.69
C GLY A 67 -23.47 3.89 9.69
N SER A 68 -23.92 3.41 8.52
CA SER A 68 -24.72 2.17 8.38
C SER A 68 -23.95 1.03 7.71
N LEU A 69 -22.63 1.11 7.63
CA LEU A 69 -21.79 0.07 7.04
C LEU A 69 -22.06 -1.29 7.71
N SER A 70 -22.22 -2.31 6.87
CA SER A 70 -22.41 -3.69 7.29
C SER A 70 -21.62 -4.63 6.37
N PRO A 71 -21.17 -5.82 6.87
CA PRO A 71 -20.39 -6.73 6.03
C PRO A 71 -21.23 -7.24 4.85
N ALA A 72 -20.71 -7.07 3.65
CA ALA A 72 -21.24 -7.67 2.45
C ALA A 72 -20.75 -9.12 2.30
N TRP A 73 -19.49 -9.34 2.63
CA TRP A 73 -18.86 -10.65 2.65
C TRP A 73 -17.54 -10.62 3.45
N VAL A 74 -17.08 -11.80 3.84
CA VAL A 74 -15.82 -12.05 4.53
C VAL A 74 -15.07 -13.16 3.79
N PHE A 75 -13.74 -13.03 3.68
CA PHE A 75 -12.85 -14.08 3.22
C PHE A 75 -11.70 -14.27 4.21
N SER A 76 -11.28 -15.52 4.42
CA SER A 76 -10.13 -15.90 5.22
C SER A 76 -9.22 -16.83 4.44
N THR A 77 -7.89 -16.62 4.51
CA THR A 77 -6.90 -17.52 3.91
C THR A 77 -7.00 -18.93 4.49
N ALA A 78 -7.39 -19.07 5.75
CA ALA A 78 -7.62 -20.38 6.37
C ALA A 78 -8.70 -21.20 5.64
N SER A 79 -9.66 -20.56 4.98
CA SER A 79 -10.72 -21.25 4.22
C SER A 79 -10.20 -22.04 3.02
N VAL A 80 -8.98 -21.76 2.59
CA VAL A 80 -8.29 -22.44 1.47
C VAL A 80 -7.03 -23.17 1.93
N GLY A 81 -6.85 -23.34 3.24
CA GLY A 81 -5.73 -24.07 3.83
C GLY A 81 -4.42 -23.29 3.89
N ASP A 82 -4.44 -21.98 3.69
CA ASP A 82 -3.28 -21.11 3.85
C ASP A 82 -3.32 -20.43 5.23
N ALA A 83 -2.33 -20.73 6.06
CA ALA A 83 -2.16 -20.16 7.37
C ALA A 83 -1.17 -18.99 7.29
N SER A 84 -1.57 -17.92 6.61
CA SER A 84 -0.73 -16.73 6.41
C SER A 84 -1.55 -15.44 6.41
N ALA A 85 -0.96 -14.37 6.93
CA ALA A 85 -1.58 -13.07 7.05
C ALA A 85 -1.60 -12.32 5.70
N PHE A 86 -2.57 -11.43 5.55
CA PHE A 86 -2.47 -10.29 4.64
C PHE A 86 -1.75 -9.15 5.37
N GLN A 87 -0.85 -8.46 4.66
CA GLN A 87 -0.14 -7.28 5.16
C GLN A 87 -0.15 -6.13 4.13
N SER A 88 -1.12 -6.13 3.23
CA SER A 88 -1.18 -5.15 2.16
C SER A 88 -2.58 -4.57 1.97
N THR A 89 -2.64 -3.32 1.53
CA THR A 89 -3.89 -2.70 1.07
C THR A 89 -4.53 -3.57 -0.03
N PRO A 90 -5.80 -3.94 0.09
CA PRO A 90 -6.51 -4.63 -0.97
C PRO A 90 -6.52 -3.81 -2.25
N VAL A 91 -6.19 -4.41 -3.39
CA VAL A 91 -6.22 -3.76 -4.70
C VAL A 91 -7.46 -4.22 -5.45
N VAL A 92 -8.23 -3.29 -5.98
CA VAL A 92 -9.51 -3.57 -6.66
C VAL A 92 -9.43 -3.12 -8.11
N ASP A 93 -9.62 -4.06 -9.03
CA ASP A 93 -9.65 -3.77 -10.47
C ASP A 93 -10.55 -4.75 -11.22
N ARG A 94 -11.45 -4.22 -12.05
CA ARG A 94 -12.29 -4.99 -12.96
C ARG A 94 -13.11 -6.09 -12.30
N GLY A 95 -13.74 -5.79 -11.15
CA GLY A 95 -14.61 -6.71 -10.41
C GLY A 95 -13.87 -7.75 -9.57
N CYS A 96 -12.56 -7.56 -9.34
CA CYS A 96 -11.77 -8.44 -8.49
C CYS A 96 -10.96 -7.65 -7.46
N VAL A 97 -10.77 -8.29 -6.31
CA VAL A 97 -9.86 -7.84 -5.25
C VAL A 97 -8.61 -8.71 -5.28
N PHE A 98 -7.43 -8.09 -5.29
CA PHE A 98 -6.14 -8.76 -5.31
C PHE A 98 -5.39 -8.48 -4.02
N LEU A 99 -4.80 -9.53 -3.43
CA LEU A 99 -4.05 -9.49 -2.18
C LEU A 99 -2.84 -10.42 -2.26
N GLY A 100 -1.79 -10.09 -1.55
CA GLY A 100 -0.66 -10.98 -1.30
C GLY A 100 -0.64 -11.46 0.15
N SER A 101 -0.13 -12.66 0.40
CA SER A 101 0.03 -13.19 1.75
C SER A 101 1.49 -13.39 2.16
N THR A 102 1.72 -13.50 3.46
CA THR A 102 3.06 -13.72 4.03
C THR A 102 3.69 -15.07 3.64
N ASN A 103 2.92 -15.98 3.06
CA ASN A 103 3.43 -17.21 2.42
C ASN A 103 3.68 -17.06 0.90
N ALA A 104 3.70 -15.83 0.37
CA ALA A 104 3.83 -15.55 -1.05
C ALA A 104 2.72 -16.18 -1.92
N VAL A 105 1.50 -16.24 -1.42
CA VAL A 105 0.31 -16.58 -2.21
C VAL A 105 -0.36 -15.30 -2.68
N VAL A 106 -0.65 -15.20 -3.98
CA VAL A 106 -1.47 -14.12 -4.55
C VAL A 106 -2.89 -14.61 -4.70
N TYR A 107 -3.85 -13.83 -4.23
CA TYR A 107 -5.27 -14.12 -4.29
C TYR A 107 -5.98 -13.16 -5.23
N ALA A 108 -6.96 -13.66 -5.97
CA ALA A 108 -7.99 -12.86 -6.63
C ALA A 108 -9.36 -13.32 -6.13
N LEU A 109 -10.10 -12.40 -5.55
CA LEU A 109 -11.46 -12.62 -5.07
C LEU A 109 -12.44 -11.83 -5.93
N ASN A 110 -13.65 -12.33 -6.12
CA ASN A 110 -14.71 -11.54 -6.75
C ASN A 110 -15.12 -10.39 -5.82
N ALA A 111 -15.04 -9.15 -6.27
CA ALA A 111 -15.27 -7.96 -5.45
C ALA A 111 -16.70 -7.90 -4.89
N ALA A 112 -17.70 -8.37 -5.64
CA ALA A 112 -19.10 -8.28 -5.24
C ALA A 112 -19.50 -9.29 -4.17
N ASN A 113 -18.78 -10.44 -4.03
CA ASN A 113 -19.24 -11.53 -3.17
C ASN A 113 -18.13 -12.31 -2.44
N GLY A 114 -16.88 -11.90 -2.53
CA GLY A 114 -15.74 -12.50 -1.83
C GLY A 114 -15.35 -13.91 -2.27
N LYS A 115 -15.98 -14.48 -3.30
CA LYS A 115 -15.63 -15.82 -3.76
C LYS A 115 -14.24 -15.84 -4.39
N LEU A 116 -13.45 -16.86 -4.02
CA LEU A 116 -12.15 -17.08 -4.63
C LEU A 116 -12.31 -17.31 -6.14
N VAL A 117 -11.63 -16.49 -6.95
CA VAL A 117 -11.54 -16.64 -8.40
C VAL A 117 -10.34 -17.51 -8.75
N TRP A 118 -9.17 -17.14 -8.24
CA TRP A 118 -7.95 -17.92 -8.32
C TRP A 118 -7.01 -17.54 -7.16
N HIS A 119 -6.10 -18.44 -6.85
CA HIS A 119 -4.92 -18.16 -6.04
C HIS A 119 -3.68 -18.77 -6.68
N ARG A 120 -2.52 -18.18 -6.39
CA ARG A 120 -1.25 -18.63 -6.94
C ARG A 120 -0.15 -18.57 -5.90
N GLN A 121 0.39 -19.74 -5.55
CA GLN A 121 1.64 -19.83 -4.78
C GLN A 121 2.81 -19.40 -5.68
N LEU A 122 3.58 -18.44 -5.24
CA LEU A 122 4.85 -18.06 -5.86
C LEU A 122 6.03 -18.80 -5.20
N PRO A 123 7.14 -18.98 -5.92
CA PRO A 123 8.33 -19.59 -5.35
C PRO A 123 8.83 -18.79 -4.14
N LEU A 124 8.92 -19.45 -3.00
CA LEU A 124 9.45 -18.91 -1.76
C LEU A 124 10.20 -20.04 -1.04
N THR A 125 11.51 -19.88 -0.87
CA THR A 125 12.35 -20.85 -0.13
C THR A 125 12.40 -20.48 1.33
N SER A 126 12.55 -19.18 1.60
CA SER A 126 12.54 -18.59 2.94
C SER A 126 11.98 -17.18 2.82
N ALA A 127 11.07 -16.81 3.70
CA ALA A 127 10.57 -15.45 3.76
C ALA A 127 11.63 -14.51 4.32
N GLY A 128 11.65 -13.27 3.83
CA GLY A 128 12.41 -12.18 4.40
C GLY A 128 11.77 -11.64 5.69
N PHE A 129 12.11 -10.42 6.07
CA PHE A 129 11.76 -9.84 7.37
C PHE A 129 10.23 -9.74 7.61
N GLY A 130 9.46 -9.38 6.59
CA GLY A 130 8.00 -9.18 6.73
C GLY A 130 7.16 -10.38 6.28
N GLY A 131 7.73 -11.38 5.67
CA GLY A 131 7.01 -12.50 5.05
C GLY A 131 7.15 -12.49 3.52
N GLY A 132 6.41 -13.35 2.82
CA GLY A 132 6.59 -13.52 1.38
C GLY A 132 6.08 -12.37 0.51
N ILE A 133 4.90 -11.82 0.80
CA ILE A 133 4.37 -10.62 0.13
C ILE A 133 3.79 -9.69 1.19
N VAL A 134 4.43 -8.56 1.40
CA VAL A 134 4.04 -7.52 2.36
C VAL A 134 3.42 -6.34 1.63
N GLY A 135 4.01 -5.89 0.54
CA GLY A 135 3.48 -4.79 -0.27
C GLY A 135 2.22 -5.16 -1.06
N ALA A 136 1.39 -4.16 -1.35
CA ALA A 136 0.20 -4.33 -2.17
C ALA A 136 0.57 -4.70 -3.62
N PRO A 137 -0.22 -5.54 -4.29
CA PRO A 137 -0.08 -5.73 -5.73
C PRO A 137 -0.27 -4.44 -6.52
N VAL A 138 0.23 -4.39 -7.75
CA VAL A 138 -0.16 -3.37 -8.72
C VAL A 138 -0.84 -4.05 -9.91
N VAL A 139 -1.99 -3.54 -10.33
CA VAL A 139 -2.77 -4.13 -11.44
C VAL A 139 -2.79 -3.16 -12.61
N SER A 140 -2.29 -3.61 -13.75
CA SER A 140 -2.29 -2.83 -14.99
C SER A 140 -2.13 -3.70 -16.21
N GLY A 141 -2.75 -3.30 -17.33
CA GLY A 141 -2.57 -3.96 -18.62
C GLY A 141 -2.91 -5.45 -18.64
N GLY A 142 -3.85 -5.90 -17.80
CA GLY A 142 -4.22 -7.32 -17.69
C GLY A 142 -3.24 -8.15 -16.86
N ARG A 143 -2.35 -7.53 -16.11
CA ARG A 143 -1.34 -8.17 -15.26
C ARG A 143 -1.48 -7.73 -13.81
N VAL A 144 -1.08 -8.63 -12.90
CA VAL A 144 -0.88 -8.37 -11.48
C VAL A 144 0.61 -8.49 -11.21
N PHE A 145 1.23 -7.42 -10.72
CA PHE A 145 2.63 -7.42 -10.35
C PHE A 145 2.74 -7.44 -8.83
N VAL A 146 3.62 -8.26 -8.31
CA VAL A 146 3.90 -8.37 -6.88
C VAL A 146 5.40 -8.40 -6.63
N LEU A 147 5.79 -7.83 -5.50
CA LEU A 147 7.16 -7.91 -4.98
C LEU A 147 7.18 -9.00 -3.92
N VAL A 148 8.07 -9.97 -4.09
CA VAL A 148 8.19 -11.12 -3.19
C VAL A 148 9.46 -10.97 -2.38
N ASP A 149 9.30 -11.01 -1.05
CA ASP A 149 10.39 -10.93 -0.10
C ASP A 149 11.01 -12.32 0.13
N GLU A 150 11.65 -12.86 -0.91
CA GLU A 150 12.55 -14.01 -0.77
C GLU A 150 13.78 -13.56 0.02
N ALA A 151 14.08 -14.21 1.12
CA ALA A 151 15.19 -13.83 2.01
C ALA A 151 16.50 -13.73 1.22
N ASN A 152 17.21 -12.62 1.37
CA ASN A 152 18.48 -12.31 0.71
C ASN A 152 18.43 -12.13 -0.81
N ALA A 153 17.27 -12.31 -1.44
CA ALA A 153 17.13 -12.31 -2.89
C ALA A 153 15.71 -11.92 -3.36
N PRO A 154 15.15 -10.78 -2.90
CA PRO A 154 13.79 -10.38 -3.27
C PRO A 154 13.62 -10.22 -4.79
N TYR A 155 12.44 -10.52 -5.30
CA TYR A 155 12.16 -10.49 -6.72
C TYR A 155 10.76 -9.99 -7.05
N VAL A 156 10.53 -9.59 -8.31
CA VAL A 156 9.22 -9.23 -8.84
C VAL A 156 8.65 -10.37 -9.65
N ALA A 157 7.34 -10.61 -9.52
CA ALA A 157 6.59 -11.53 -10.38
C ALA A 157 5.42 -10.81 -11.06
N ALA A 158 5.12 -11.18 -12.30
CA ALA A 158 3.90 -10.80 -13.00
C ALA A 158 3.03 -12.00 -13.28
N LEU A 159 1.72 -11.86 -12.98
CA LEU A 159 0.72 -12.87 -13.22
C LEU A 159 -0.34 -12.34 -14.20
N ASP A 160 -0.98 -13.26 -14.92
CA ASP A 160 -2.20 -12.94 -15.67
C ASP A 160 -3.35 -12.63 -14.70
N ARG A 161 -3.98 -11.47 -14.86
CA ARG A 161 -5.04 -11.00 -13.98
C ARG A 161 -6.24 -11.95 -13.92
N THR A 162 -6.57 -12.61 -15.02
CA THR A 162 -7.80 -13.40 -15.16
C THR A 162 -7.72 -14.80 -14.57
N ASN A 163 -6.52 -15.37 -14.50
CA ASN A 163 -6.34 -16.78 -14.13
C ASN A 163 -5.13 -17.05 -13.22
N GLY A 164 -4.36 -16.02 -12.84
CA GLY A 164 -3.20 -16.15 -11.96
C GLY A 164 -2.01 -16.91 -12.58
N ALA A 165 -1.96 -17.10 -13.91
CA ALA A 165 -0.82 -17.74 -14.54
C ALA A 165 0.43 -16.86 -14.38
N LEU A 166 1.54 -17.46 -13.95
CA LEU A 166 2.83 -16.75 -13.88
C LEU A 166 3.31 -16.43 -15.30
N LEU A 167 3.39 -15.15 -15.63
CA LEU A 167 3.86 -14.66 -16.91
C LEU A 167 5.39 -14.56 -16.94
N TRP A 168 5.96 -14.02 -15.87
CA TRP A 168 7.41 -13.96 -15.65
C TRP A 168 7.74 -13.77 -14.16
N LYS A 169 8.94 -14.19 -13.81
CA LYS A 169 9.62 -13.92 -12.55
C LYS A 169 10.97 -13.27 -12.89
N SER A 170 11.31 -12.17 -12.22
CA SER A 170 12.60 -11.50 -12.43
C SER A 170 13.78 -12.30 -11.82
N ALA A 171 14.99 -11.91 -12.18
CA ALA A 171 16.14 -12.14 -11.32
C ALA A 171 15.95 -11.38 -9.98
N PRO A 172 16.73 -11.69 -8.93
CA PRO A 172 16.72 -10.91 -7.70
C PRO A 172 16.97 -9.41 -7.99
N ILE A 173 16.17 -8.54 -7.38
CA ILE A 173 16.34 -7.08 -7.53
C ILE A 173 17.48 -6.54 -6.70
N ALA A 174 17.86 -7.27 -5.66
CA ALA A 174 19.02 -7.06 -4.81
C ALA A 174 19.47 -8.42 -4.27
N ALA A 175 20.70 -8.53 -3.80
CA ALA A 175 21.23 -9.74 -3.20
C ALA A 175 22.23 -9.42 -2.11
N GLY A 176 22.16 -10.14 -0.98
CA GLY A 176 23.02 -9.97 0.18
C GLY A 176 22.34 -10.45 1.45
N ASP A 177 23.13 -10.78 2.47
CA ASP A 177 22.61 -11.27 3.74
C ASP A 177 21.70 -10.23 4.40
N GLY A 178 20.49 -10.64 4.78
CA GLY A 178 19.51 -9.81 5.45
C GLY A 178 18.81 -8.76 4.57
N ILE A 179 19.06 -8.70 3.27
CA ILE A 179 18.31 -7.83 2.36
C ILE A 179 16.86 -8.32 2.28
N TYR A 180 15.93 -7.38 2.39
CA TYR A 180 14.48 -7.62 2.38
C TYR A 180 13.71 -6.54 1.62
N THR A 181 12.40 -6.71 1.48
CA THR A 181 11.50 -5.71 0.89
C THR A 181 10.12 -5.75 1.52
N ASN A 182 9.61 -4.57 1.88
CA ASN A 182 8.23 -4.36 2.34
C ASN A 182 7.46 -3.40 1.42
N ALA A 183 8.13 -2.82 0.42
CA ALA A 183 7.53 -1.86 -0.51
C ALA A 183 6.46 -2.50 -1.38
N SER A 184 5.44 -1.73 -1.74
CA SER A 184 4.60 -2.06 -2.89
C SER A 184 5.33 -1.68 -4.18
N PRO A 185 5.32 -2.51 -5.23
CA PRO A 185 5.86 -2.09 -6.52
C PRO A 185 4.98 -0.99 -7.13
N VAL A 186 5.57 -0.14 -7.96
CA VAL A 186 4.85 0.90 -8.71
C VAL A 186 5.11 0.72 -10.20
N LEU A 187 4.07 0.88 -11.01
CA LEU A 187 4.21 0.86 -12.47
C LEU A 187 4.34 2.31 -12.98
N ALA A 188 5.56 2.72 -13.29
CA ALA A 188 5.89 4.07 -13.71
C ALA A 188 6.68 4.09 -15.01
N ASN A 189 6.27 4.89 -16.00
CA ASN A 189 6.92 5.07 -17.30
C ASN A 189 7.28 3.76 -18.04
N GLY A 190 6.46 2.72 -17.89
CA GLY A 190 6.69 1.39 -18.51
C GLY A 190 7.64 0.47 -17.71
N PHE A 191 8.04 0.89 -16.51
CA PHE A 191 8.81 0.07 -15.58
C PHE A 191 7.99 -0.37 -14.39
N VAL A 192 8.27 -1.58 -13.90
CA VAL A 192 7.99 -1.93 -12.51
C VAL A 192 9.16 -1.41 -11.68
N VAL A 193 8.87 -0.52 -10.76
CA VAL A 193 9.83 0.03 -9.80
C VAL A 193 9.69 -0.74 -8.50
N ALA A 194 10.78 -1.30 -8.01
CA ALA A 194 10.79 -2.13 -6.81
C ALA A 194 11.95 -1.74 -5.88
N GLY A 195 11.61 -1.43 -4.62
CA GLY A 195 12.56 -1.04 -3.59
C GLY A 195 13.05 -2.22 -2.76
N ASN A 196 14.19 -2.03 -2.12
CA ASN A 196 14.72 -2.96 -1.12
C ASN A 196 15.37 -2.20 0.04
N SER A 197 15.53 -2.91 1.15
CA SER A 197 16.20 -2.42 2.35
C SER A 197 17.39 -3.31 2.70
N PRO A 198 18.44 -2.75 3.31
CA PRO A 198 19.54 -3.54 3.88
C PRO A 198 19.06 -4.29 5.13
N ALA A 199 19.87 -5.21 5.60
CA ALA A 199 19.68 -5.78 6.93
C ALA A 199 19.70 -4.68 7.99
N GLU A 200 18.79 -4.77 8.94
CA GLU A 200 18.73 -3.83 10.06
C GLU A 200 20.09 -3.78 10.81
N GLY A 201 20.61 -2.57 10.95
CA GLY A 201 21.89 -2.35 11.63
C GLY A 201 23.14 -2.87 10.92
N ASP A 202 23.08 -3.34 9.66
CA ASP A 202 24.26 -3.72 8.88
C ASP A 202 25.03 -2.47 8.43
N PRO A 203 26.25 -2.22 8.93
CA PRO A 203 27.03 -1.04 8.61
C PRO A 203 27.69 -1.11 7.21
N THR A 204 27.46 -2.17 6.45
CA THR A 204 28.13 -2.44 5.17
C THR A 204 27.21 -2.48 3.98
N SER A 205 25.87 -2.58 4.19
CA SER A 205 24.90 -2.68 3.12
C SER A 205 24.07 -1.40 2.95
N THR A 206 23.48 -1.24 1.80
CA THR A 206 22.60 -0.11 1.47
C THR A 206 21.34 -0.60 0.82
N GLY A 207 20.23 0.13 1.06
CA GLY A 207 19.02 0.00 0.29
C GLY A 207 19.19 0.46 -1.15
N GLY A 208 18.13 0.33 -1.92
CA GLY A 208 18.11 0.74 -3.30
C GLY A 208 16.83 0.34 -4.03
N PHE A 209 16.83 0.53 -5.33
CA PHE A 209 15.70 0.14 -6.17
C PHE A 209 16.14 -0.44 -7.50
N ALA A 210 15.27 -1.23 -8.09
CA ALA A 210 15.41 -1.77 -9.43
C ALA A 210 14.30 -1.24 -10.35
N LEU A 211 14.66 -0.95 -11.60
CA LEU A 211 13.74 -0.67 -12.70
C LEU A 211 13.67 -1.91 -13.59
N LEU A 212 12.48 -2.51 -13.69
CA LEU A 212 12.25 -3.71 -14.50
C LEU A 212 11.33 -3.38 -15.67
N ASP A 213 11.63 -3.91 -16.84
CA ASP A 213 10.70 -3.88 -17.98
C ASP A 213 9.39 -4.58 -17.62
N ALA A 214 8.27 -3.86 -17.62
CA ALA A 214 6.98 -4.39 -17.19
C ALA A 214 6.46 -5.53 -18.07
N THR A 215 6.98 -5.69 -19.29
CA THR A 215 6.56 -6.74 -20.22
C THR A 215 7.30 -8.04 -19.97
N THR A 216 8.59 -7.96 -19.68
CA THR A 216 9.50 -9.12 -19.67
C THR A 216 10.07 -9.44 -18.29
N GLY A 217 10.01 -8.52 -17.32
CA GLY A 217 10.65 -8.64 -16.02
C GLY A 217 12.17 -8.44 -16.05
N ALA A 218 12.74 -8.07 -17.20
CA ALA A 218 14.18 -7.85 -17.32
C ALA A 218 14.58 -6.58 -16.54
N ILE A 219 15.56 -6.73 -15.64
CA ILE A 219 16.13 -5.60 -14.90
C ILE A 219 16.89 -4.70 -15.87
N GLN A 220 16.48 -3.45 -15.94
CA GLN A 220 17.07 -2.42 -16.80
C GLN A 220 18.12 -1.59 -16.05
N LYS A 221 17.90 -1.36 -14.76
CA LYS A 221 18.79 -0.60 -13.90
C LYS A 221 18.58 -1.00 -12.43
N VAL A 222 19.67 -1.00 -11.68
CA VAL A 222 19.66 -1.05 -10.22
C VAL A 222 20.42 0.17 -9.73
N THR A 223 19.81 0.89 -8.79
CA THR A 223 20.41 2.10 -8.20
C THR A 223 20.42 1.96 -6.68
N PRO A 224 21.60 1.96 -6.05
CA PRO A 224 21.69 1.97 -4.60
C PRO A 224 21.30 3.35 -4.06
N THR A 225 20.70 3.42 -2.89
CA THR A 225 20.37 4.68 -2.23
C THR A 225 21.62 5.47 -1.91
N ILE A 226 22.67 4.80 -1.47
CA ILE A 226 23.98 5.39 -1.21
C ILE A 226 24.92 5.00 -2.35
N PRO A 227 25.50 5.97 -3.09
CA PRO A 227 26.40 5.67 -4.20
C PRO A 227 27.64 4.86 -3.77
N PRO A 228 28.19 3.97 -4.61
CA PRO A 228 29.34 3.13 -4.25
C PRO A 228 30.57 3.91 -3.75
N ALA A 229 30.79 5.12 -4.29
CA ALA A 229 31.89 5.99 -3.86
C ALA A 229 31.73 6.48 -2.41
N ASP A 230 30.50 6.57 -1.89
CA ASP A 230 30.22 6.97 -0.53
C ASP A 230 30.13 5.74 0.40
N GLN A 231 29.66 4.61 -0.10
CA GLN A 231 29.77 3.33 0.61
C GLN A 231 31.25 3.02 0.93
N ALA A 232 32.17 3.29 0.00
CA ALA A 232 33.62 3.14 0.23
C ALA A 232 34.18 4.06 1.33
N LYS A 233 33.43 5.09 1.74
CA LYS A 233 33.75 5.98 2.86
C LYS A 233 33.09 5.54 4.17
N GLY A 234 32.33 4.45 4.17
CA GLY A 234 31.66 3.88 5.34
C GLY A 234 30.21 4.32 5.54
N PHE A 235 29.57 4.99 4.55
CA PHE A 235 28.14 5.24 4.59
C PHE A 235 27.36 3.95 4.30
N ALA A 236 26.27 3.71 5.04
CA ALA A 236 25.40 2.55 4.90
C ALA A 236 23.96 2.88 5.31
N GLY A 237 22.98 2.05 4.95
CA GLY A 237 21.58 2.23 5.27
C GLY A 237 20.74 2.74 4.09
N GLY A 238 19.73 3.56 4.36
CA GLY A 238 18.85 4.16 3.36
C GLY A 238 17.93 3.14 2.68
N GLY A 239 17.24 2.30 3.46
CA GLY A 239 16.25 1.36 2.95
C GLY A 239 15.09 2.07 2.24
N LEU A 240 14.58 1.47 1.15
CA LEU A 240 13.41 1.94 0.41
C LEU A 240 12.27 0.93 0.60
N TRP A 241 11.61 1.00 1.74
CA TRP A 241 10.59 0.05 2.17
C TRP A 241 9.15 0.61 2.14
N SER A 242 8.99 1.93 1.96
CA SER A 242 7.70 2.57 1.68
C SER A 242 7.34 2.49 0.18
N THR A 243 6.18 3.01 -0.21
CA THR A 243 5.72 3.02 -1.61
C THR A 243 5.93 4.40 -2.23
N PRO A 244 6.65 4.52 -3.37
CA PRO A 244 6.92 5.83 -3.96
C PRO A 244 5.70 6.44 -4.66
N ALA A 245 5.64 7.78 -4.70
CA ALA A 245 4.77 8.52 -5.59
C ALA A 245 5.47 8.83 -6.92
N TYR A 246 4.71 8.91 -8.01
CA TYR A 246 5.23 9.20 -9.34
C TYR A 246 4.41 10.27 -10.06
N ASP A 247 5.09 11.28 -10.58
CA ASP A 247 4.49 12.27 -11.47
C ASP A 247 4.71 11.88 -12.94
N PRO A 248 3.66 11.50 -13.66
CA PRO A 248 3.76 11.12 -15.06
C PRO A 248 4.07 12.30 -15.99
N SER A 249 3.86 13.54 -15.57
CA SER A 249 4.10 14.75 -16.36
C SER A 249 5.60 15.09 -16.42
N THR A 250 6.26 15.09 -15.27
CA THR A 250 7.69 15.38 -15.14
C THR A 250 8.55 14.14 -15.24
N LYS A 251 7.97 12.95 -15.01
CA LYS A 251 8.63 11.64 -14.92
C LYS A 251 9.61 11.54 -13.75
N TYR A 252 9.34 12.26 -12.68
CA TYR A 252 10.03 12.08 -11.41
C TYR A 252 9.23 11.19 -10.47
N LEU A 253 9.98 10.40 -9.70
CA LEU A 253 9.45 9.55 -8.66
C LEU A 253 9.99 10.08 -7.32
N TYR A 254 9.17 10.04 -6.28
CA TYR A 254 9.48 10.55 -4.95
C TYR A 254 9.34 9.43 -3.94
N TRP A 255 10.36 9.21 -3.12
CA TRP A 255 10.44 8.05 -2.24
C TRP A 255 11.04 8.41 -0.88
N GLY A 256 10.33 8.05 0.20
CA GLY A 256 10.87 8.11 1.55
C GLY A 256 11.99 7.09 1.74
N ALA A 257 13.11 7.51 2.27
CA ALA A 257 14.26 6.66 2.56
C ALA A 257 14.42 6.46 4.07
N GLY A 258 14.91 5.29 4.42
CA GLY A 258 15.21 4.87 5.77
C GLY A 258 16.48 5.51 6.34
N ASN A 259 16.75 5.18 7.59
CA ASN A 259 17.85 5.68 8.40
C ASN A 259 19.23 5.20 7.90
N PRO A 260 20.32 5.84 8.36
CA PRO A 260 21.66 5.31 8.17
C PRO A 260 21.90 4.08 9.07
N SER A 261 22.51 3.04 8.53
CA SER A 261 22.99 1.88 9.32
C SER A 261 24.35 2.13 9.95
N SER A 262 25.04 3.19 9.55
CA SER A 262 26.34 3.58 10.09
C SER A 262 26.15 4.52 11.28
N LYS A 263 26.56 4.12 12.47
CA LYS A 263 26.48 4.91 13.71
C LYS A 263 27.23 6.23 13.72
N GLN A 264 27.91 6.58 12.66
CA GLN A 264 28.80 7.74 12.65
C GLN A 264 28.53 8.75 11.53
N GLN A 265 27.72 8.42 10.54
CA GLN A 265 27.61 9.27 9.35
C GLN A 265 26.20 9.26 8.76
N GLN A 266 25.56 10.42 8.82
CA GLN A 266 24.36 10.72 8.06
C GLN A 266 24.72 10.93 6.58
N HIS A 267 24.07 10.22 5.66
CA HIS A 267 24.16 10.48 4.22
C HIS A 267 22.99 11.36 3.76
N PRO A 268 23.16 12.26 2.77
CA PRO A 268 22.06 13.08 2.27
C PRO A 268 20.83 12.30 1.75
N ASN A 269 21.01 11.03 1.41
CA ASN A 269 19.97 10.15 0.90
C ASN A 269 19.38 9.23 2.00
N THR A 270 19.74 9.38 3.27
CA THR A 270 19.10 8.70 4.39
C THR A 270 18.22 9.69 5.16
N ASP A 271 17.15 9.23 5.81
CA ASP A 271 16.15 10.07 6.47
C ASP A 271 15.66 11.21 5.56
N ALA A 272 15.39 10.90 4.31
CA ALA A 272 15.14 11.88 3.28
C ALA A 272 14.02 11.46 2.32
N ILE A 273 13.33 12.43 1.74
CA ILE A 273 12.47 12.19 0.56
C ILE A 273 13.38 12.36 -0.67
N LEU A 274 13.52 11.28 -1.42
CA LEU A 274 14.36 11.23 -2.62
C LEU A 274 13.58 11.60 -3.87
N LYS A 275 14.19 12.37 -4.79
CA LYS A 275 13.68 12.62 -6.14
C LYS A 275 14.49 11.82 -7.14
N ILE A 276 13.82 10.95 -7.91
CA ILE A 276 14.42 9.98 -8.83
C ILE A 276 13.93 10.24 -10.24
N ASP A 277 14.85 10.28 -11.20
CA ASP A 277 14.52 10.54 -12.60
C ASP A 277 14.19 9.24 -13.36
N LEU A 278 12.96 9.11 -13.86
CA LEU A 278 12.54 7.99 -14.71
C LEU A 278 12.43 8.34 -16.21
N SER A 279 12.91 9.50 -16.63
CA SER A 279 12.88 9.89 -18.04
C SER A 279 14.02 9.27 -18.84
N ARG A 280 13.70 8.36 -19.76
CA ARG A 280 14.69 7.75 -20.67
C ARG A 280 15.44 8.75 -21.57
N SER A 281 14.92 9.98 -21.70
CA SER A 281 15.53 11.02 -22.51
C SER A 281 16.57 11.86 -21.77
N ARG A 282 16.67 11.70 -20.44
CA ARG A 282 17.65 12.43 -19.62
C ARG A 282 18.87 11.55 -19.33
N SER A 283 20.03 12.18 -19.20
CA SER A 283 21.27 11.49 -18.80
C SER A 283 21.23 10.93 -17.38
N THR A 284 20.33 11.46 -16.56
CA THR A 284 20.08 11.07 -15.16
C THR A 284 19.05 9.95 -15.01
N PHE A 285 18.66 9.29 -16.11
CA PHE A 285 17.69 8.19 -16.06
C PHE A 285 18.04 7.15 -14.99
N GLY A 286 17.11 6.92 -14.07
CA GLY A 286 17.23 5.99 -12.96
C GLY A 286 18.21 6.44 -11.87
N GLU A 287 18.58 7.73 -11.80
CA GLU A 287 19.44 8.28 -10.74
C GLU A 287 18.59 9.02 -9.69
N ILE A 288 19.08 9.06 -8.46
CA ILE A 288 18.62 10.00 -7.43
C ILE A 288 19.22 11.37 -7.80
N VAL A 289 18.35 12.34 -8.10
CA VAL A 289 18.79 13.65 -8.61
C VAL A 289 18.70 14.75 -7.55
N ALA A 290 17.92 14.53 -6.49
CA ALA A 290 17.81 15.43 -5.35
C ALA A 290 17.27 14.68 -4.14
N ALA A 291 17.45 15.24 -2.96
CA ALA A 291 16.90 14.76 -1.71
C ALA A 291 16.42 15.93 -0.85
N TYR A 292 15.30 15.77 -0.17
CA TYR A 292 14.83 16.63 0.90
C TYR A 292 15.16 15.96 2.23
N PRO A 293 16.04 16.54 3.06
CA PRO A 293 16.34 15.97 4.36
C PRO A 293 15.16 16.19 5.32
N GLY A 294 14.70 15.10 5.96
CA GLY A 294 13.80 15.18 7.11
C GLY A 294 14.53 15.52 8.40
N ASN A 295 13.97 15.13 9.53
CA ASN A 295 14.72 15.04 10.77
C ASN A 295 15.74 13.92 10.63
N VAL A 296 16.96 14.14 11.06
CA VAL A 296 18.07 13.22 10.82
C VAL A 296 18.45 12.47 12.10
N ASP A 297 18.77 11.19 11.95
CA ASP A 297 19.38 10.40 12.99
C ASP A 297 20.77 10.92 13.30
N GLN A 298 20.90 11.51 14.47
CA GLN A 298 22.23 11.86 14.97
C GLN A 298 22.71 10.76 15.90
N TYR A 299 23.62 9.94 15.44
CA TYR A 299 24.34 8.98 16.25
C TYR A 299 25.39 9.62 17.15
N THR A 300 25.30 10.93 17.36
CA THR A 300 26.11 11.62 18.35
C THR A 300 25.45 11.50 19.71
N ASP A 301 26.26 11.39 20.76
CA ASP A 301 25.88 11.14 22.15
C ASP A 301 24.85 12.10 22.76
N THR A 302 24.31 13.05 22.00
CA THR A 302 23.32 14.02 22.46
C THR A 302 22.42 14.51 21.35
N LEU A 303 21.28 13.87 21.15
CA LEU A 303 20.15 14.55 20.49
C LEU A 303 19.58 15.60 21.42
N LYS A 304 19.36 16.76 20.84
CA LYS A 304 18.74 17.86 21.57
C LYS A 304 17.47 18.30 20.85
N THR A 305 16.39 18.52 21.59
CA THR A 305 15.24 19.29 21.09
C THR A 305 15.68 20.66 20.60
N LEU A 306 14.83 21.32 19.82
CA LEU A 306 15.02 22.76 19.48
C LEU A 306 15.20 23.64 20.70
N SER A 307 14.75 23.22 21.88
CA SER A 307 14.95 23.89 23.18
C SER A 307 16.27 23.52 23.87
N GLY A 308 17.10 22.63 23.24
CA GLY A 308 18.35 22.17 23.83
C GLY A 308 18.19 21.10 24.88
N THR A 309 16.98 20.58 25.14
CA THR A 309 16.75 19.43 26.01
C THR A 309 17.20 18.16 25.27
N PRO A 310 18.05 17.35 25.85
CA PRO A 310 18.43 16.08 25.27
C PRO A 310 17.20 15.19 25.09
N VAL A 311 17.01 14.67 23.90
CA VAL A 311 15.98 13.68 23.58
C VAL A 311 16.72 12.46 23.08
N CYS A 312 16.81 11.51 23.91
CA CYS A 312 16.75 10.16 23.45
C CYS A 312 15.33 10.01 22.96
N ALA A 313 15.12 9.83 21.68
CA ALA A 313 13.78 9.53 21.22
C ALA A 313 13.20 8.48 22.14
N ALA A 314 11.93 8.54 22.40
CA ALA A 314 11.22 7.54 23.15
C ALA A 314 11.35 6.21 22.38
N SER A 315 12.57 5.76 22.27
CA SER A 315 12.94 4.50 21.70
C SER A 315 12.29 3.44 22.55
N ASP A 316 11.62 2.52 21.97
CA ASP A 316 11.26 1.20 22.47
C ASP A 316 10.66 1.09 23.90
N ASN A 317 10.78 2.10 24.76
CA ASN A 317 10.17 2.09 26.09
C ASN A 317 9.82 3.50 26.59
N PRO A 318 8.60 3.97 26.37
CA PRO A 318 8.13 5.29 26.84
C PRO A 318 8.11 5.44 28.36
N SER A 319 8.37 4.37 29.11
CA SER A 319 8.42 4.40 30.57
C SER A 319 9.84 4.54 31.15
N VAL A 320 10.87 4.54 30.31
CA VAL A 320 12.26 4.77 30.77
C VAL A 320 12.56 6.25 30.70
N PRO A 321 12.75 6.95 31.85
CA PRO A 321 13.27 8.30 31.83
C PRO A 321 14.69 8.23 31.25
N TYR A 322 14.95 9.01 30.22
CA TYR A 322 16.20 9.03 29.49
C TYR A 322 17.33 9.66 30.31
N PRO A 323 18.31 8.87 30.76
CA PRO A 323 19.61 9.42 31.07
C PRO A 323 20.33 9.73 29.75
N LEU A 324 20.90 10.91 29.65
CA LEU A 324 21.58 11.47 28.49
C LEU A 324 22.77 10.64 27.95
N ASP A 325 23.26 9.78 28.75
CA ASP A 325 24.45 8.98 28.60
C ASP A 325 24.14 7.47 28.45
N ASP A 326 22.86 7.10 28.29
CA ASP A 326 22.50 5.71 28.06
C ASP A 326 22.96 5.30 26.67
N PRO A 327 23.83 4.28 26.55
CA PRO A 327 24.25 3.76 25.25
C PRO A 327 23.08 3.19 24.43
N ALA A 328 21.93 2.88 25.06
CA ALA A 328 20.69 2.55 24.37
C ALA A 328 20.07 3.77 23.66
N CYS A 329 20.44 4.99 24.03
CA CYS A 329 20.03 6.21 23.37
C CYS A 329 20.74 6.51 22.05
N GLY A 330 21.65 5.68 21.64
CA GLY A 330 22.49 5.93 20.46
C GLY A 330 21.84 5.65 19.12
N GLN A 331 20.55 5.27 19.08
CA GLN A 331 19.90 4.94 17.80
C GLN A 331 18.49 5.49 17.76
N LEU A 332 18.33 6.60 17.05
CA LEU A 332 17.03 7.01 16.54
C LEU A 332 16.80 6.26 15.23
N ASP A 333 15.56 5.96 14.97
CA ASP A 333 15.12 5.34 13.74
C ASP A 333 14.09 6.31 13.13
N LEU A 334 14.60 7.31 12.39
CA LEU A 334 13.79 8.41 11.86
C LEU A 334 13.42 8.22 10.38
N ASP A 335 13.26 6.99 9.93
CA ASP A 335 12.82 6.69 8.57
C ASP A 335 11.62 7.52 8.12
N PHE A 336 11.55 7.83 6.84
CA PHE A 336 10.30 8.08 6.16
C PHE A 336 9.60 6.74 5.89
N GLY A 337 8.86 6.26 6.88
CA GLY A 337 8.21 4.95 6.86
C GLY A 337 6.84 4.95 6.19
N ALA A 338 6.17 6.09 6.15
CA ALA A 338 4.97 6.29 5.36
C ALA A 338 5.32 6.40 3.86
N SER A 339 4.31 6.47 3.03
CA SER A 339 4.51 6.63 1.58
C SER A 339 4.28 8.08 1.18
N ALA A 340 5.20 8.64 0.41
CA ALA A 340 5.12 10.00 -0.06
C ALA A 340 3.83 10.26 -0.85
N ASN A 341 3.22 11.44 -0.64
CA ASN A 341 2.07 11.93 -1.40
C ASN A 341 2.49 13.08 -2.33
N LEU A 342 1.95 13.11 -3.54
CA LEU A 342 2.02 14.29 -4.41
C LEU A 342 0.71 15.06 -4.37
N PHE A 343 0.78 16.36 -4.15
CA PHE A 343 -0.39 17.23 -4.10
C PHE A 343 -0.05 18.65 -4.54
N THR A 344 -1.08 19.41 -4.87
CA THR A 344 -0.96 20.82 -5.26
C THR A 344 -1.58 21.69 -4.18
N ASP A 345 -0.89 22.75 -3.78
CA ASP A 345 -1.42 23.78 -2.88
C ASP A 345 -2.44 24.69 -3.61
N SER A 346 -3.09 25.59 -2.88
CA SER A 346 -4.08 26.51 -3.46
C SER A 346 -3.46 27.55 -4.40
N HIS A 347 -2.14 27.69 -4.41
CA HIS A 347 -1.38 28.59 -5.30
C HIS A 347 -0.94 27.91 -6.58
N GLY A 348 -1.21 26.60 -6.74
CA GLY A 348 -0.79 25.81 -7.89
C GLY A 348 0.65 25.28 -7.80
N THR A 349 1.26 25.32 -6.62
CA THR A 349 2.58 24.73 -6.39
C THR A 349 2.44 23.23 -6.15
N GLU A 350 3.20 22.43 -6.89
CA GLU A 350 3.27 21.00 -6.65
C GLU A 350 4.21 20.70 -5.49
N LEU A 351 3.69 19.97 -4.50
CA LEU A 351 4.38 19.57 -3.30
C LEU A 351 4.48 18.05 -3.22
N VAL A 352 5.56 17.57 -2.62
CA VAL A 352 5.67 16.21 -2.12
C VAL A 352 5.67 16.25 -0.60
N GLY A 353 4.80 15.47 0.02
CA GLY A 353 4.73 15.34 1.47
C GLY A 353 4.91 13.91 1.92
N ASP A 354 5.43 13.74 3.13
CA ASP A 354 5.61 12.41 3.73
C ASP A 354 5.65 12.51 5.26
N LEU A 355 5.13 11.47 5.93
CA LEU A 355 5.14 11.36 7.39
C LEU A 355 6.37 10.56 7.82
N GLN A 356 7.19 11.17 8.66
CA GLN A 356 8.41 10.59 9.19
C GLN A 356 8.19 9.96 10.57
N LYS A 357 8.93 8.93 10.94
CA LYS A 357 8.92 8.30 12.27
C LYS A 357 9.21 9.30 13.41
N SER A 358 9.81 10.46 13.10
CA SER A 358 9.95 11.57 14.03
C SER A 358 8.63 12.15 14.55
N GLY A 359 7.49 11.79 13.95
CA GLY A 359 6.19 12.40 14.23
C GLY A 359 5.97 13.73 13.52
N VAL A 360 6.78 14.04 12.53
CA VAL A 360 6.66 15.25 11.71
C VAL A 360 6.18 14.86 10.32
N TYR A 361 5.12 15.52 9.85
CA TYR A 361 4.77 15.52 8.45
C TYR A 361 5.56 16.63 7.75
N HIS A 362 6.31 16.28 6.73
CA HIS A 362 7.14 17.19 5.94
C HIS A 362 6.49 17.44 4.59
N ALA A 363 6.54 18.67 4.10
CA ALA A 363 6.19 19.03 2.72
C ALA A 363 7.33 19.81 2.07
N ALA A 364 7.72 19.40 0.90
CA ALA A 364 8.76 20.04 0.07
C ALA A 364 8.19 20.40 -1.31
N ASN A 365 8.71 21.44 -1.91
CA ASN A 365 8.42 21.75 -3.31
C ASN A 365 8.91 20.61 -4.20
N ALA A 366 8.05 19.98 -4.95
CA ALA A 366 8.35 18.79 -5.75
C ALA A 366 9.39 19.04 -6.87
N ASP A 367 9.47 20.27 -7.39
CA ASP A 367 10.49 20.61 -8.40
C ASP A 367 11.88 20.81 -7.79
N THR A 368 11.95 21.64 -6.76
CA THR A 368 13.23 22.11 -6.20
C THR A 368 13.73 21.31 -5.00
N MET A 369 12.89 20.46 -4.42
CA MET A 369 13.13 19.72 -3.16
C MET A 369 13.50 20.65 -1.99
N LYS A 370 13.07 21.91 -2.03
CA LYS A 370 13.21 22.84 -0.91
C LYS A 370 12.05 22.70 0.06
N PRO A 371 12.28 22.93 1.38
CA PRO A 371 11.21 22.93 2.37
C PRO A 371 10.08 23.89 1.97
N ALA A 372 8.83 23.42 2.05
CA ALA A 372 7.65 24.29 1.97
C ALA A 372 7.11 24.54 3.40
N TRP A 373 6.76 23.49 4.12
CA TRP A 373 6.32 23.55 5.49
C TRP A 373 6.54 22.20 6.19
N SER A 374 6.41 22.17 7.52
CA SER A 374 6.40 20.93 8.30
C SER A 374 5.52 21.09 9.53
N GLN A 375 4.86 20.00 9.98
CA GLN A 375 3.95 20.01 11.11
C GLN A 375 4.19 18.78 11.99
N ILE A 376 4.33 19.01 13.30
CA ILE A 376 4.39 17.93 14.29
C ILE A 376 2.98 17.38 14.49
N VAL A 377 2.80 16.08 14.25
CA VAL A 377 1.52 15.37 14.34
C VAL A 377 1.55 14.16 15.27
N GLY A 378 2.73 13.80 15.76
CA GLY A 378 2.94 12.63 16.62
C GLY A 378 4.19 12.76 17.46
N VAL A 379 4.52 11.70 18.19
CA VAL A 379 5.77 11.58 18.94
C VAL A 379 6.74 10.69 18.18
N SER A 380 8.03 10.86 18.41
CA SER A 380 9.07 10.06 17.79
C SER A 380 9.25 8.71 18.49
N CYS A 381 9.34 7.62 17.74
CA CYS A 381 9.85 6.32 18.20
C CYS A 381 10.20 5.43 16.99
N ALA A 382 10.96 4.36 17.22
CA ALA A 382 11.42 3.45 16.17
C ALA A 382 10.29 2.78 15.37
N ALA A 383 9.16 2.52 16.02
CA ALA A 383 8.00 1.89 15.38
C ALA A 383 6.82 2.85 15.22
N CYS A 384 7.06 4.17 15.19
CA CYS A 384 6.01 5.17 15.11
C CYS A 384 5.79 5.69 13.68
N ASN A 385 4.61 6.29 13.47
CA ASN A 385 4.31 7.19 12.35
C ASN A 385 4.64 6.60 10.94
N ALA A 386 4.43 5.29 10.77
CA ALA A 386 4.66 4.61 9.48
C ALA A 386 3.38 4.49 8.63
N ALA A 387 2.22 4.88 9.15
CA ALA A 387 0.96 4.87 8.41
C ALA A 387 0.95 5.95 7.32
N SER A 388 0.66 5.55 6.08
CA SER A 388 0.59 6.51 4.98
C SER A 388 -0.66 7.38 5.08
N THR A 389 -0.50 8.65 4.71
CA THR A 389 -1.55 9.66 4.73
C THR A 389 -2.42 9.59 3.47
N ALA A 390 -3.61 10.16 3.55
CA ALA A 390 -4.54 10.33 2.44
C ALA A 390 -4.81 11.81 2.17
N LEU A 391 -5.32 12.09 0.98
CA LEU A 391 -5.69 13.44 0.57
C LEU A 391 -7.21 13.55 0.46
N ASP A 392 -7.82 14.55 1.08
CA ASP A 392 -9.23 14.86 0.89
C ASP A 392 -9.41 16.36 0.60
N GLY A 393 -10.05 16.68 -0.54
CA GLY A 393 -10.26 18.06 -0.93
C GLY A 393 -8.98 18.91 -0.86
N HIS A 394 -8.86 19.77 0.17
CA HIS A 394 -7.71 20.62 0.44
C HIS A 394 -6.91 20.20 1.69
N SER A 395 -7.13 19.00 2.18
CA SER A 395 -6.54 18.51 3.41
C SER A 395 -5.70 17.24 3.22
N ILE A 396 -4.92 16.93 4.23
CA ILE A 396 -4.10 15.72 4.37
C ILE A 396 -4.55 15.07 5.66
N GLU A 397 -5.09 13.85 5.56
CA GLU A 397 -5.52 13.04 6.68
C GLU A 397 -4.46 11.99 7.00
N GLY A 398 -4.21 11.77 8.27
CA GLY A 398 -3.23 10.79 8.72
C GLY A 398 -3.45 10.38 10.15
N VAL A 399 -2.56 9.54 10.63
CA VAL A 399 -2.54 9.08 12.02
C VAL A 399 -1.14 9.19 12.60
N GLY A 400 -1.04 9.84 13.76
CA GLY A 400 0.17 9.89 14.57
C GLY A 400 0.18 8.79 15.63
N THR A 401 1.27 8.10 15.80
CA THR A 401 1.47 7.01 16.77
C THR A 401 2.75 7.21 17.57
N PRO A 402 2.92 6.64 18.79
CA PRO A 402 1.92 5.99 19.61
C PRO A 402 1.01 7.00 20.30
N GLY A 403 -0.09 6.55 20.86
CA GLY A 403 -1.04 7.41 21.55
C GLY A 403 -2.24 7.79 20.69
N GLY A 404 -2.20 7.38 19.40
CA GLY A 404 -3.31 7.35 18.49
C GLY A 404 -4.10 8.64 18.35
N ALA A 405 -3.67 9.55 17.48
CA ALA A 405 -4.50 10.65 17.05
C ALA A 405 -4.58 10.66 15.53
N LEU A 406 -5.80 10.63 15.03
CA LEU A 406 -6.06 11.03 13.66
C LEU A 406 -5.89 12.53 13.55
N PHE A 407 -5.36 13.00 12.45
CA PHE A 407 -5.16 14.41 12.18
C PHE A 407 -5.63 14.77 10.76
N SER A 408 -5.99 16.04 10.59
CA SER A 408 -6.16 16.68 9.30
C SER A 408 -5.35 17.96 9.25
N LEU A 409 -4.57 18.13 8.19
CA LEU A 409 -3.73 19.32 7.96
C LEU A 409 -4.18 20.02 6.68
N ALA A 410 -4.09 21.34 6.66
CA ALA A 410 -4.24 22.12 5.44
C ALA A 410 -3.05 21.86 4.50
N ARG A 411 -3.31 21.67 3.19
CA ARG A 411 -2.24 21.41 2.19
C ARG A 411 -1.32 22.62 1.98
N ASP A 412 -1.81 23.83 2.24
CA ASP A 412 -1.10 25.06 1.93
C ASP A 412 0.07 25.34 2.88
N ASP A 413 -0.13 25.08 4.17
CA ASP A 413 0.82 25.48 5.21
C ASP A 413 0.99 24.46 6.35
N GLY A 414 0.30 23.32 6.28
CA GLY A 414 0.34 22.28 7.30
C GLY A 414 -0.41 22.63 8.58
N SER A 415 -1.18 23.73 8.62
CA SER A 415 -1.96 24.07 9.79
C SER A 415 -2.99 22.99 10.12
N PRO A 416 -3.15 22.60 11.40
CA PRO A 416 -4.13 21.59 11.79
C PRO A 416 -5.56 22.07 11.57
N ASN A 417 -6.36 21.30 10.83
CA ASN A 417 -7.81 21.50 10.76
C ASN A 417 -8.49 20.90 12.00
N TRP A 418 -8.10 19.68 12.34
CA TRP A 418 -8.57 18.98 13.53
C TRP A 418 -7.57 17.91 13.97
N LEU A 419 -7.70 17.49 15.23
CA LEU A 419 -6.99 16.37 15.85
C LEU A 419 -8.02 15.55 16.62
N SER A 420 -8.14 14.27 16.34
CA SER A 420 -9.11 13.36 16.94
C SER A 420 -8.40 12.19 17.61
N PRO A 421 -8.44 12.07 18.95
CA PRO A 421 -7.86 10.93 19.65
C PRO A 421 -8.55 9.64 19.25
N ILE A 422 -7.77 8.59 19.01
CA ILE A 422 -8.23 7.21 18.87
C ILE A 422 -7.79 6.40 20.09
N ALA A 423 -8.65 5.45 20.49
CA ALA A 423 -8.53 4.81 21.81
C ALA A 423 -7.61 3.58 21.86
N ASP A 424 -6.87 3.28 20.81
CA ASP A 424 -6.17 2.00 20.65
C ASP A 424 -4.65 2.03 20.87
N GLY A 425 -4.04 3.19 20.92
CA GLY A 425 -2.62 3.38 21.25
C GLY A 425 -1.61 3.06 20.15
N ALA A 426 -1.77 2.05 19.35
CA ALA A 426 -0.86 1.69 18.25
C ALA A 426 -1.64 1.56 16.94
N HIS A 427 -1.24 2.32 15.94
CA HIS A 427 -1.96 2.38 14.66
C HIS A 427 -0.95 2.52 13.52
N TYR A 428 -0.81 1.47 12.73
CA TYR A 428 0.15 1.44 11.63
C TYR A 428 -0.53 1.42 10.25
N GLN A 429 -1.85 1.17 10.22
CA GLN A 429 -2.56 1.09 8.96
C GLN A 429 -2.78 2.46 8.35
N SER A 430 -2.57 2.51 7.04
CA SER A 430 -2.74 3.73 6.26
C SER A 430 -4.20 4.16 6.20
N VAL A 431 -4.43 5.45 6.28
CA VAL A 431 -5.76 6.03 6.10
C VAL A 431 -6.14 6.10 4.61
N SER A 432 -7.43 6.12 4.33
CA SER A 432 -7.99 6.30 2.99
C SER A 432 -9.23 7.17 3.06
N THR A 433 -9.51 7.93 2.00
CA THR A 433 -10.65 8.85 1.96
C THR A 433 -11.58 8.58 0.79
N ALA A 434 -12.86 8.81 1.00
CA ALA A 434 -13.87 8.83 -0.05
C ALA A 434 -15.09 9.64 0.44
N ASP A 435 -15.65 10.46 -0.43
CA ASP A 435 -16.94 11.16 -0.22
C ASP A 435 -17.06 11.90 1.14
N GLY A 436 -15.94 12.52 1.61
CA GLY A 436 -15.87 13.25 2.87
C GLY A 436 -15.76 12.36 4.11
N VAL A 437 -15.32 11.11 3.95
CA VAL A 437 -15.12 10.15 5.05
C VAL A 437 -13.69 9.63 5.03
N VAL A 438 -13.09 9.52 6.21
CA VAL A 438 -11.78 8.88 6.44
C VAL A 438 -12.02 7.47 6.98
N TYR A 439 -11.31 6.51 6.43
CA TYR A 439 -11.38 5.10 6.80
C TYR A 439 -9.99 4.59 7.17
N THR A 440 -9.91 3.80 8.24
CA THR A 440 -8.69 3.09 8.63
C THR A 440 -9.04 1.87 9.48
N VAL A 441 -8.10 0.96 9.69
CA VAL A 441 -8.25 -0.14 10.66
C VAL A 441 -7.22 0.07 11.76
N ASP A 442 -7.66 0.03 13.01
CA ASP A 442 -6.76 0.22 14.15
C ASP A 442 -6.04 -1.08 14.58
N GLY A 443 -5.05 -0.94 15.46
CA GLY A 443 -4.25 -2.07 15.94
C GLY A 443 -5.06 -3.16 16.66
N ASN A 444 -6.24 -2.83 17.16
CA ASN A 444 -7.17 -3.76 17.82
C ASN A 444 -8.16 -4.41 16.84
N GLY A 445 -8.04 -4.15 15.55
CA GLY A 445 -8.89 -4.73 14.51
C GLY A 445 -10.28 -4.10 14.43
N PHE A 446 -10.39 -2.80 14.71
CA PHE A 446 -11.61 -2.04 14.45
C PHE A 446 -11.49 -1.29 13.13
N LEU A 447 -12.55 -1.29 12.34
CA LEU A 447 -12.73 -0.34 11.25
C LEU A 447 -13.20 0.99 11.84
N ASP A 448 -12.34 2.00 11.81
CA ASP A 448 -12.64 3.37 12.20
C ASP A 448 -13.14 4.17 10.99
N VAL A 449 -14.27 4.85 11.17
CA VAL A 449 -14.95 5.65 10.14
C VAL A 449 -15.18 7.04 10.70
N ILE A 450 -14.57 8.03 10.09
CA ILE A 450 -14.43 9.38 10.64
C ILE A 450 -14.97 10.38 9.61
N ASP A 451 -15.68 11.39 10.08
CA ASP A 451 -16.09 12.54 9.27
C ASP A 451 -14.87 13.40 8.93
N ALA A 452 -14.52 13.51 7.66
CA ALA A 452 -13.31 14.20 7.23
C ALA A 452 -13.32 15.72 7.54
N ALA A 453 -14.50 16.33 7.60
CA ALA A 453 -14.63 17.76 7.86
C ALA A 453 -14.42 18.12 9.33
N SER A 454 -14.80 17.24 10.25
CA SER A 454 -14.82 17.54 11.68
C SER A 454 -13.88 16.67 12.54
N GLY A 455 -13.37 15.55 12.01
CA GLY A 455 -12.63 14.57 12.79
C GLY A 455 -13.49 13.75 13.76
N ASN A 456 -14.82 13.90 13.73
CA ASN A 456 -15.71 13.15 14.62
C ASN A 456 -15.86 11.70 14.14
N THR A 457 -15.83 10.74 15.07
CA THR A 457 -16.13 9.35 14.78
C THR A 457 -17.59 9.20 14.33
N ILE A 458 -17.79 8.71 13.11
CA ILE A 458 -19.10 8.32 12.59
C ILE A 458 -19.48 6.94 13.15
N THR A 459 -18.58 5.97 13.02
CA THR A 459 -18.73 4.65 13.62
C THR A 459 -17.36 4.01 13.85
N ARG A 460 -17.28 3.12 14.82
CA ARG A 460 -16.14 2.26 15.09
C ARG A 460 -16.63 0.83 15.19
N ARG A 461 -16.20 -0.03 14.24
CA ARG A 461 -16.77 -1.36 14.07
C ARG A 461 -15.73 -2.44 14.36
N PRO A 462 -15.97 -3.34 15.35
CA PRO A 462 -15.06 -4.44 15.62
C PRO A 462 -15.16 -5.48 14.49
N MET A 463 -14.09 -5.67 13.73
CA MET A 463 -14.05 -6.66 12.63
C MET A 463 -14.18 -8.10 13.15
N SER A 464 -13.86 -8.36 14.42
CA SER A 464 -14.06 -9.66 15.08
C SER A 464 -15.52 -10.12 15.12
N GLU A 465 -16.47 -9.19 15.22
CA GLU A 465 -17.90 -9.53 15.16
C GLU A 465 -18.31 -9.96 13.74
N ASP A 466 -17.68 -9.40 12.71
CA ASP A 466 -17.99 -9.71 11.32
C ASP A 466 -17.29 -10.98 10.84
N THR A 467 -16.08 -11.24 11.31
CA THR A 467 -15.28 -12.41 10.94
C THR A 467 -15.56 -13.64 11.79
N GLY A 468 -16.14 -13.47 12.98
CA GLY A 468 -16.35 -14.53 13.96
C GLY A 468 -15.09 -15.02 14.65
N THR A 469 -13.97 -14.31 14.49
CA THR A 469 -12.68 -14.60 15.12
C THR A 469 -12.07 -13.33 15.69
N PRO A 470 -11.25 -13.39 16.77
CA PRO A 470 -10.48 -12.24 17.21
C PRO A 470 -9.62 -11.68 16.08
N THR A 471 -9.65 -10.38 15.88
CA THR A 471 -8.91 -9.68 14.82
C THR A 471 -7.96 -8.67 15.41
N GLN A 472 -6.90 -8.40 14.67
CA GLN A 472 -5.97 -7.30 14.92
C GLN A 472 -5.65 -6.59 13.58
N GLY A 473 -5.34 -5.31 13.64
CA GLY A 473 -4.76 -4.59 12.52
C GLY A 473 -3.36 -5.13 12.20
N THR A 474 -2.93 -4.96 10.97
CA THR A 474 -1.60 -5.33 10.51
C THR A 474 -0.71 -4.10 10.32
N THR A 475 0.58 -4.28 10.12
CA THR A 475 1.54 -3.19 10.16
C THR A 475 1.66 -2.41 8.85
N SER A 476 1.14 -2.92 7.73
CA SER A 476 1.37 -2.33 6.41
C SER A 476 0.11 -2.18 5.57
N ASP A 477 -1.02 -2.60 6.10
CA ASP A 477 -2.30 -2.59 5.41
C ASP A 477 -2.90 -1.19 5.29
N GLY A 478 -4.00 -1.12 4.58
CA GLY A 478 -4.85 0.04 4.50
C GLY A 478 -6.20 -0.37 3.95
N VAL A 479 -7.16 0.51 4.08
CA VAL A 479 -8.49 0.35 3.49
C VAL A 479 -8.43 0.77 2.03
N SER A 480 -9.16 0.08 1.16
CA SER A 480 -9.45 0.56 -0.20
C SER A 480 -10.95 0.74 -0.42
N ILE A 481 -11.32 1.73 -1.24
CA ILE A 481 -12.71 2.07 -1.54
C ILE A 481 -12.91 1.97 -3.06
N ALA A 482 -13.79 1.08 -3.48
CA ALA A 482 -14.11 0.86 -4.87
C ALA A 482 -15.47 0.16 -5.02
N GLU A 483 -16.13 0.31 -6.15
CA GLU A 483 -17.36 -0.41 -6.47
C GLU A 483 -18.47 -0.26 -5.41
N HIS A 484 -18.56 0.91 -4.74
CA HIS A 484 -19.46 1.19 -3.60
C HIS A 484 -19.22 0.29 -2.38
N LEU A 485 -18.02 -0.24 -2.23
CA LEU A 485 -17.61 -1.07 -1.11
C LEU A 485 -16.35 -0.48 -0.44
N VAL A 486 -16.24 -0.74 0.86
CA VAL A 486 -15.04 -0.48 1.67
C VAL A 486 -14.40 -1.84 1.96
N PHE A 487 -13.18 -2.05 1.51
CA PHE A 487 -12.43 -3.29 1.71
C PHE A 487 -11.40 -3.07 2.80
N ALA A 488 -11.58 -3.74 3.91
CA ALA A 488 -10.68 -3.67 5.06
C ALA A 488 -10.03 -5.03 5.30
N SER A 489 -8.71 -5.05 5.39
CA SER A 489 -7.93 -6.25 5.73
C SER A 489 -7.52 -6.22 7.21
N ALA A 490 -7.36 -7.41 7.77
CA ALA A 490 -6.90 -7.65 9.12
C ALA A 490 -6.22 -9.03 9.18
N SER A 491 -5.70 -9.39 10.33
CA SER A 491 -5.29 -10.76 10.62
C SER A 491 -5.96 -11.28 11.88
N ASP A 492 -6.08 -12.60 12.04
CA ASP A 492 -6.49 -13.16 13.31
C ASP A 492 -5.36 -13.00 14.36
N VAL A 493 -5.76 -12.95 15.62
CA VAL A 493 -4.79 -12.85 16.73
C VAL A 493 -4.16 -14.22 16.95
N PRO A 494 -2.81 -14.32 17.06
CA PRO A 494 -2.17 -15.57 17.40
C PRO A 494 -2.72 -16.10 18.73
N THR A 495 -3.23 -17.32 18.73
CA THR A 495 -3.66 -17.95 19.97
C THR A 495 -2.45 -18.33 20.81
N ALA A 496 -2.62 -18.44 22.14
CA ALA A 496 -1.55 -18.84 23.07
C ALA A 496 -0.90 -20.20 22.71
N THR A 497 -1.49 -20.96 21.81
CA THR A 497 -1.01 -22.25 21.31
C THR A 497 -0.13 -22.12 20.06
N GLY A 498 0.17 -20.90 19.58
CA GLY A 498 1.06 -20.69 18.43
C GLY A 498 0.44 -21.14 17.10
N THR A 499 -0.88 -21.13 16.98
CA THR A 499 -1.56 -21.37 15.69
C THR A 499 -1.22 -20.24 14.68
N ALA A 500 -1.03 -20.66 13.46
CA ALA A 500 -0.72 -19.78 12.35
C ALA A 500 -1.80 -18.71 12.16
N VAL A 501 -1.37 -17.49 11.93
CA VAL A 501 -2.21 -16.30 11.71
C VAL A 501 -2.84 -16.39 10.33
N ALA A 502 -4.18 -16.25 10.24
CA ALA A 502 -4.87 -16.17 8.96
C ALA A 502 -5.08 -14.72 8.53
N GLY A 503 -4.93 -14.46 7.25
CA GLY A 503 -5.33 -13.19 6.62
C GLY A 503 -6.84 -13.12 6.49
N LEU A 504 -7.41 -11.99 6.87
CA LEU A 504 -8.83 -11.70 6.83
C LEU A 504 -9.08 -10.47 5.96
N ILE A 505 -10.13 -10.49 5.17
CA ILE A 505 -10.65 -9.32 4.48
C ILE A 505 -12.17 -9.28 4.61
N VAL A 506 -12.69 -8.11 4.94
CA VAL A 506 -14.11 -7.82 4.99
C VAL A 506 -14.43 -6.73 3.98
N ALA A 507 -15.42 -6.96 3.13
CA ALA A 507 -16.00 -5.90 2.32
C ALA A 507 -17.27 -5.38 3.02
N TYR A 508 -17.34 -4.08 3.19
CA TYR A 508 -18.49 -3.40 3.79
C TYR A 508 -19.27 -2.62 2.74
N ARG A 509 -20.58 -2.55 2.92
CA ARG A 509 -21.47 -1.69 2.14
C ARG A 509 -22.37 -0.88 3.07
N ALA A 510 -22.83 0.26 2.59
CA ALA A 510 -23.90 1.00 3.24
C ALA A 510 -25.21 0.19 3.23
N GLY A 511 -25.97 0.28 4.32
CA GLY A 511 -27.26 -0.39 4.49
C GLY A 511 -28.40 0.30 3.73
#